data_47c93883dd8f8e8dedcc6a4b2c676870
#
_entry.id   47c93883dd8f8e8dedcc6a4b2c676870
#
_cell.length_a   1.000
_cell.length_b   1.000
_cell.length_c   1.000
_cell.angle_alpha   90.00
_cell.angle_beta   90.00
_cell.angle_gamma   90.00
#
_symmetry.space_group_name_H-M   'P 1'
#
loop_
_entity.id
_entity.type
_entity.pdbx_description
1 polymer ?
#
loop_
_entity_poly.entity_id
_entity_poly.type
_entity_poly.pdbx_seq_one_letter_code
_entity_poly.pdbx_strand_id
1 'polypeptide(L)'
;MDKNYILQLTLGLYKVTELFPEREPLRYKIREKANDIYAGIATSNFCESHNNCEVILNDLGVLNAFLELARMHNWANERNFVVLSQGYLALEQEIQKKLLEDKIVKGTKAYVMSAKPVTDN
;
A
#
# COMPACT_ATOMS: atom_id res chain seq x y z
N MET A 1 -4.51 -7.87 -7.67
CA MET A 1 -3.31 -7.92 -6.80
C MET A 1 -3.09 -9.33 -6.31
N ASP A 2 -1.88 -9.80 -6.47
CA ASP A 2 -1.52 -11.16 -6.04
C ASP A 2 -1.27 -11.19 -4.54
N LYS A 3 -2.08 -11.97 -3.83
CA LYS A 3 -1.93 -12.09 -2.37
C LYS A 3 -0.60 -12.70 -1.98
N ASN A 4 -0.04 -13.54 -2.85
CA ASN A 4 1.26 -14.13 -2.58
C ASN A 4 2.37 -13.08 -2.60
N TYR A 5 2.26 -12.09 -3.46
CA TYR A 5 3.21 -11.00 -3.53
C TYR A 5 3.27 -10.25 -2.19
N ILE A 6 2.10 -9.89 -1.65
CA ILE A 6 2.08 -9.14 -0.39
C ILE A 6 2.52 -10.02 0.79
N LEU A 7 2.23 -11.32 0.73
CA LEU A 7 2.70 -12.23 1.76
C LEU A 7 4.23 -12.29 1.76
N GLN A 8 4.86 -12.46 0.60
CA GLN A 8 6.31 -12.52 0.51
C GLN A 8 6.96 -11.21 0.92
N LEU A 9 6.36 -10.10 0.56
CA LEU A 9 6.86 -8.78 0.94
C LEU A 9 6.82 -8.61 2.46
N THR A 10 5.73 -9.04 3.10
CA THR A 10 5.57 -8.96 4.54
C THR A 10 6.60 -9.85 5.26
N LEU A 11 6.81 -11.06 4.75
CA LEU A 11 7.81 -11.96 5.31
C LEU A 11 9.22 -11.38 5.16
N GLY A 12 9.49 -10.74 4.03
CA GLY A 12 10.77 -10.05 3.81
C GLY A 12 10.99 -8.93 4.82
N LEU A 13 9.94 -8.17 5.09
CA LEU A 13 10.00 -7.11 6.08
C LEU A 13 10.31 -7.67 7.48
N TYR A 14 9.72 -8.79 7.82
CA TYR A 14 10.02 -9.45 9.10
C TYR A 14 11.49 -9.85 9.19
N LYS A 15 12.05 -10.36 8.09
CA LYS A 15 13.47 -10.73 8.07
C LYS A 15 14.38 -9.52 8.26
N VAL A 16 14.05 -8.42 7.61
CA VAL A 16 14.85 -7.20 7.72
C VAL A 16 14.75 -6.63 9.14
N THR A 17 13.55 -6.58 9.70
CA THR A 17 13.36 -6.02 11.04
C THR A 17 13.92 -6.92 12.13
N GLU A 18 14.22 -8.19 11.83
CA GLU A 18 14.93 -9.07 12.75
C GLU A 18 16.31 -8.51 13.07
N LEU A 19 16.89 -7.72 12.18
CA LEU A 19 18.21 -7.11 12.37
C LEU A 19 18.16 -5.86 13.25
N PHE A 20 16.97 -5.35 13.56
CA PHE A 20 16.82 -4.19 14.43
C PHE A 20 17.05 -4.61 15.88
N PRO A 21 17.46 -3.67 16.75
CA PRO A 21 17.55 -3.99 18.19
C PRO A 21 16.23 -4.52 18.70
N GLU A 22 16.30 -5.54 19.55
CA GLU A 22 15.11 -6.26 20.01
C GLU A 22 14.09 -5.36 20.70
N ARG A 23 14.56 -4.37 21.43
CA ARG A 23 13.67 -3.49 22.20
C ARG A 23 13.34 -2.19 21.47
N GLU A 24 13.75 -2.07 20.22
CA GLU A 24 13.50 -0.86 19.44
C GLU A 24 12.02 -0.78 19.05
N PRO A 25 11.30 0.28 19.45
CA PRO A 25 9.87 0.39 19.12
C PRO A 25 9.56 0.37 17.63
N LEU A 26 10.45 0.92 16.79
CA LEU A 26 10.25 0.92 15.33
C LEU A 26 10.12 -0.48 14.76
N ARG A 27 10.83 -1.45 15.35
CA ARG A 27 10.75 -2.84 14.91
C ARG A 27 9.31 -3.32 14.90
N TYR A 28 8.58 -3.02 15.96
CA TYR A 28 7.21 -3.49 16.16
C TYR A 28 6.19 -2.62 15.44
N LYS A 29 6.43 -1.32 15.37
CA LYS A 29 5.54 -0.42 14.65
C LYS A 29 5.56 -0.67 13.15
N ILE A 30 6.74 -0.97 12.60
CA ILE A 30 6.88 -1.32 11.19
C ILE A 30 6.14 -2.62 10.92
N ARG A 31 6.32 -3.62 11.78
CA ARG A 31 5.62 -4.90 11.63
C ARG A 31 4.12 -4.75 11.74
N GLU A 32 3.67 -3.92 12.67
CA GLU A 32 2.24 -3.67 12.84
C GLU A 32 1.61 -3.10 11.57
N LYS A 33 2.25 -2.07 11.00
CA LYS A 33 1.73 -1.46 9.77
C LYS A 33 1.78 -2.42 8.59
N ALA A 34 2.85 -3.19 8.47
CA ALA A 34 2.94 -4.20 7.42
C ALA A 34 1.84 -5.25 7.56
N ASN A 35 1.55 -5.65 8.79
CA ASN A 35 0.47 -6.61 9.07
C ASN A 35 -0.89 -6.03 8.72
N ASP A 36 -1.13 -4.75 9.03
CA ASP A 36 -2.38 -4.08 8.69
C ASP A 36 -2.60 -4.04 7.18
N ILE A 37 -1.54 -3.72 6.43
CA ILE A 37 -1.59 -3.69 4.96
C ILE A 37 -1.87 -5.09 4.43
N TYR A 38 -1.14 -6.08 4.92
CA TYR A 38 -1.34 -7.46 4.50
C TYR A 38 -2.78 -7.90 4.75
N ALA A 39 -3.27 -7.68 5.96
CA ALA A 39 -4.62 -8.10 6.34
C ALA A 39 -5.68 -7.38 5.50
N GLY A 40 -5.50 -6.10 5.22
CA GLY A 40 -6.44 -5.35 4.42
C GLY A 40 -6.55 -5.88 2.99
N ILE A 41 -5.42 -6.31 2.42
CA ILE A 41 -5.41 -6.85 1.06
C ILE A 41 -5.89 -8.30 1.05
N ALA A 42 -5.47 -9.09 2.04
CA ALA A 42 -5.75 -10.53 2.06
C ALA A 42 -7.21 -10.87 2.37
N THR A 43 -7.88 -10.03 3.15
CA THR A 43 -9.22 -10.34 3.65
C THR A 43 -10.34 -9.69 2.85
N SER A 44 -10.03 -8.84 1.89
CA SER A 44 -11.05 -8.20 1.06
C SER A 44 -10.68 -8.40 -0.40
N ASN A 45 -11.67 -8.24 -1.27
CA ASN A 45 -11.37 -8.16 -2.68
C ASN A 45 -10.65 -6.83 -2.88
N PHE A 46 -9.52 -6.91 -3.56
CA PHE A 46 -8.64 -5.77 -3.69
C PHE A 46 -9.39 -4.53 -4.19
N CYS A 47 -9.40 -3.50 -3.37
CA CYS A 47 -10.06 -2.23 -3.65
C CYS A 47 -11.52 -2.36 -4.05
N GLU A 48 -12.22 -3.28 -3.41
CA GLU A 48 -13.64 -3.41 -3.64
C GLU A 48 -14.38 -2.15 -3.23
N SER A 49 -13.94 -1.50 -2.16
CA SER A 49 -14.49 -0.23 -1.76
C SER A 49 -13.40 0.85 -1.80
N HIS A 50 -13.81 2.06 -2.18
CA HIS A 50 -12.94 3.21 -2.23
C HIS A 50 -12.28 3.49 -0.87
N ASN A 51 -13.06 3.41 0.21
CA ASN A 51 -12.58 3.65 1.56
C ASN A 51 -11.49 2.65 1.95
N ASN A 52 -11.63 1.40 1.55
CA ASN A 52 -10.66 0.38 1.87
C ASN A 52 -9.31 0.68 1.21
N CYS A 53 -9.32 1.13 -0.04
CA CYS A 53 -8.10 1.52 -0.73
C CYS A 53 -7.43 2.71 -0.05
N GLU A 54 -8.21 3.69 0.39
CA GLU A 54 -7.65 4.87 1.05
C GLU A 54 -7.02 4.53 2.38
N VAL A 55 -7.61 3.62 3.15
CA VAL A 55 -7.05 3.15 4.41
C VAL A 55 -5.70 2.48 4.15
N ILE A 56 -5.63 1.62 3.13
CA ILE A 56 -4.38 0.94 2.80
C ILE A 56 -3.32 1.94 2.33
N LEU A 57 -3.70 2.93 1.52
CA LEU A 57 -2.77 3.97 1.09
C LEU A 57 -2.22 4.77 2.27
N ASN A 58 -3.07 5.07 3.24
CA ASN A 58 -2.61 5.77 4.44
C ASN A 58 -1.61 4.92 5.23
N ASP A 59 -1.91 3.63 5.39
CA ASP A 59 -1.01 2.72 6.09
C ASP A 59 0.32 2.60 5.36
N LEU A 60 0.30 2.58 4.02
CA LEU A 60 1.52 2.55 3.22
C LEU A 60 2.36 3.81 3.45
N GLY A 61 1.71 4.98 3.53
CA GLY A 61 2.41 6.23 3.81
C GLY A 61 3.10 6.19 5.17
N VAL A 62 2.41 5.69 6.18
CA VAL A 62 2.97 5.57 7.52
C VAL A 62 4.13 4.57 7.53
N LEU A 63 3.96 3.43 6.88
CA LEU A 63 5.00 2.42 6.80
C LEU A 63 6.26 2.99 6.12
N ASN A 64 6.08 3.69 5.01
CA ASN A 64 7.21 4.27 4.30
C ASN A 64 7.95 5.29 5.15
N ALA A 65 7.23 6.09 5.95
CA ALA A 65 7.84 7.04 6.86
C ALA A 65 8.68 6.33 7.93
N PHE A 66 8.15 5.24 8.48
CA PHE A 66 8.88 4.45 9.47
C PHE A 66 10.12 3.78 8.88
N LEU A 67 10.01 3.26 7.66
CA LEU A 67 11.13 2.63 6.98
C LEU A 67 12.25 3.65 6.71
N GLU A 68 11.88 4.87 6.33
CA GLU A 68 12.86 5.92 6.09
C GLU A 68 13.57 6.29 7.39
N LEU A 69 12.82 6.39 8.48
CA LEU A 69 13.41 6.68 9.79
C LEU A 69 14.36 5.56 10.22
N ALA A 70 13.94 4.30 10.03
CA ALA A 70 14.77 3.15 10.39
C ALA A 70 16.04 3.08 9.57
N ARG A 71 15.97 3.45 8.29
CA ARG A 71 17.12 3.43 7.39
C ARG A 71 18.25 4.29 7.92
N MET A 72 17.92 5.37 8.61
CA MET A 72 18.93 6.31 9.12
C MET A 72 19.75 5.74 10.28
N HIS A 73 19.30 4.65 10.88
CA HIS A 73 19.98 4.06 12.03
C HIS A 73 21.00 2.99 11.65
N ASN A 74 21.05 2.57 10.40
CA ASN A 74 22.01 1.57 9.91
C ASN A 74 21.93 0.23 10.62
N TRP A 75 20.76 -0.16 11.09
CA TRP A 75 20.56 -1.46 11.73
C TRP A 75 20.59 -2.61 10.72
N ALA A 76 20.31 -2.31 9.46
CA ALA A 76 20.32 -3.29 8.38
C ALA A 76 20.99 -2.67 7.17
N ASN A 77 21.42 -3.51 6.24
CA ASN A 77 22.03 -3.06 5.00
C ASN A 77 21.05 -2.20 4.21
N GLU A 78 21.53 -1.11 3.62
CA GLU A 78 20.68 -0.21 2.85
C GLU A 78 19.92 -0.92 1.72
N ARG A 79 20.53 -1.94 1.13
CA ARG A 79 19.89 -2.71 0.06
C ARG A 79 18.57 -3.31 0.55
N ASN A 80 18.52 -3.75 1.81
CA ASN A 80 17.29 -4.32 2.36
C ASN A 80 16.16 -3.31 2.38
N PHE A 81 16.47 -2.06 2.74
CA PHE A 81 15.47 -1.00 2.74
C PHE A 81 15.05 -0.62 1.31
N VAL A 82 15.99 -0.59 0.37
CA VAL A 82 15.67 -0.29 -1.03
C VAL A 82 14.71 -1.34 -1.59
N VAL A 83 14.97 -2.62 -1.34
CA VAL A 83 14.11 -3.70 -1.83
C VAL A 83 12.71 -3.59 -1.24
N LEU A 84 12.61 -3.36 0.07
CA LEU A 84 11.31 -3.20 0.72
C LEU A 84 10.57 -1.99 0.19
N SER A 85 11.25 -0.86 0.08
CA SER A 85 10.64 0.39 -0.40
C SER A 85 10.12 0.24 -1.82
N GLN A 86 10.89 -0.41 -2.69
CA GLN A 86 10.44 -0.65 -4.06
C GLN A 86 9.22 -1.56 -4.11
N GLY A 87 9.19 -2.59 -3.26
CA GLY A 87 8.06 -3.50 -3.19
C GLY A 87 6.79 -2.81 -2.74
N TYR A 88 6.87 -1.97 -1.72
CA TYR A 88 5.72 -1.24 -1.22
C TYR A 88 5.32 -0.10 -2.15
N LEU A 89 6.28 0.52 -2.85
CA LEU A 89 5.98 1.53 -3.86
C LEU A 89 5.18 0.93 -5.01
N ALA A 90 5.56 -0.25 -5.48
CA ALA A 90 4.83 -0.93 -6.54
C ALA A 90 3.39 -1.21 -6.12
N LEU A 91 3.19 -1.60 -4.86
CA LEU A 91 1.87 -1.81 -4.31
C LEU A 91 1.06 -0.52 -4.28
N GLU A 92 1.69 0.56 -3.81
CA GLU A 92 1.04 1.87 -3.76
C GLU A 92 0.60 2.32 -5.15
N GLN A 93 1.46 2.17 -6.13
CA GLN A 93 1.16 2.56 -7.51
C GLN A 93 -0.02 1.77 -8.08
N GLU A 94 -0.08 0.49 -7.77
CA GLU A 94 -1.18 -0.35 -8.23
C GLU A 94 -2.51 0.08 -7.60
N ILE A 95 -2.50 0.41 -6.31
CA ILE A 95 -3.70 0.88 -5.62
C ILE A 95 -4.14 2.23 -6.17
N GLN A 96 -3.21 3.15 -6.39
CA GLN A 96 -3.51 4.46 -6.96
C GLN A 96 -4.09 4.34 -8.36
N LYS A 97 -3.54 3.43 -9.16
CA LYS A 97 -4.04 3.16 -10.49
C LYS A 97 -5.48 2.65 -10.42
N LYS A 98 -5.75 1.75 -9.49
CA LYS A 98 -7.09 1.20 -9.31
C LYS A 98 -8.09 2.29 -8.92
N LEU A 99 -7.72 3.17 -7.99
CA LEU A 99 -8.56 4.28 -7.59
C LEU A 99 -8.82 5.24 -8.75
N LEU A 100 -7.81 5.50 -9.55
CA LEU A 100 -7.95 6.39 -10.70
C LEU A 100 -8.89 5.79 -11.74
N GLU A 101 -8.77 4.49 -12.01
CA GLU A 101 -9.66 3.80 -12.93
C GLU A 101 -11.10 3.88 -12.45
N ASP A 102 -11.34 3.66 -11.16
CA ASP A 102 -12.66 3.75 -10.59
C ASP A 102 -13.24 5.16 -10.73
N LYS A 103 -12.42 6.20 -10.51
CA LYS A 103 -12.85 7.58 -10.68
C LYS A 103 -13.23 7.87 -12.13
N ILE A 104 -12.45 7.39 -13.08
CA ILE A 104 -12.72 7.60 -14.50
C ILE A 104 -14.05 6.95 -14.87
N VAL A 105 -14.25 5.71 -14.45
CA VAL A 105 -15.49 4.98 -14.74
C VAL A 105 -16.69 5.72 -14.16
N LYS A 106 -16.61 6.12 -12.89
CA LYS A 106 -17.71 6.84 -12.25
C LYS A 106 -17.94 8.19 -12.89
N GLY A 107 -16.88 8.91 -13.23
CA GLY A 107 -16.98 10.19 -13.91
C GLY A 107 -17.63 10.05 -15.27
N THR A 108 -17.23 9.04 -16.05
CA THR A 108 -17.81 8.78 -17.35
C THR A 108 -19.30 8.44 -17.23
N LYS A 109 -19.64 7.61 -16.28
CA LYS A 109 -21.03 7.23 -16.06
C LYS A 109 -21.87 8.44 -15.67
N ALA A 110 -21.37 9.27 -14.76
CA ALA A 110 -22.08 10.46 -14.34
C ALA A 110 -22.27 11.44 -15.50
N TYR A 111 -21.26 11.60 -16.34
CA TYR A 111 -21.32 12.45 -17.50
C TYR A 111 -22.40 11.98 -18.46
N VAL A 112 -22.42 10.70 -18.77
CA VAL A 112 -23.42 10.14 -19.68
C VAL A 112 -24.83 10.34 -19.13
N MET A 113 -25.02 10.13 -17.84
CA MET A 113 -26.34 10.28 -17.24
C MET A 113 -26.80 11.73 -17.16
N SER A 114 -25.90 12.67 -16.93
CA SER A 114 -26.29 14.07 -16.83
C SER A 114 -26.29 14.79 -18.16
N ALA A 115 -25.54 14.31 -19.12
CA ALA A 115 -25.49 14.97 -20.42
C ALA A 115 -26.80 14.78 -21.17
N LYS A 116 -27.56 13.85 -20.89
CA LYS A 116 -28.78 13.66 -21.47
C LYS A 116 -28.77 13.88 -22.84
N PRO A 117 -29.37 13.45 -23.44
CA PRO A 117 -29.38 13.38 -24.78
C PRO A 117 -29.39 14.66 -25.39
N VAL A 118 -28.64 14.91 -25.68
CA VAL A 118 -28.50 16.07 -26.24
C VAL A 118 -28.90 15.98 -27.55
N THR A 119 -29.22 15.82 -27.72
CA THR A 119 -29.42 15.58 -28.57
C THR A 119 -29.64 16.08 -29.43
N ASP A 120 -29.41 16.39 -29.33
CA ASP A 120 -29.30 16.72 -30.03
C ASP A 120 -29.09 17.06 -30.57
N ASN A 121 -29.15 17.12 -30.62
CA ASN A 121 -28.91 17.39 -31.11
C ASN A 121 -28.79 17.64 -31.44
#